data_81312b9766f1863dc66d574ab61ebb48
#
_entry.id   81312b9766f1863dc66d574ab61ebb48
#
_cell.length_a   1.000
_cell.length_b   1.000
_cell.length_c   1.000
_cell.angle_alpha   90.00
_cell.angle_beta   90.00
_cell.angle_gamma   90.00
#
_symmetry.space_group_name_H-M   'P 1'
#
loop_
_entity.id
_entity.type
_entity.pdbx_description
1 polymer ?
#
loop_
_entity_poly.entity_id
_entity_poly.type
_entity_poly.pdbx_seq_one_letter_code
_entity_poly.pdbx_strand_id
1 'polypeptide(L)'
;MAFKITDECIGCGACAEVCPGKKGNKALTMSPIDVEMKQQEVFKYAFDLPVKPEVNEKFKETTVKGSQFKQPLLEFSGACAGCGETPYAKLVTQLFGDRMFIANATGCSSIWGASAPATPYTTNKKGYGPAWQNSLFEDN
;
A
#
# COMPACT_ATOMS: atom_id res chain seq x y z
N MET A 1 7.84 11.29 -3.69
CA MET A 1 7.15 10.01 -3.43
C MET A 1 8.05 8.92 -3.98
N ALA A 2 8.61 8.06 -3.14
CA ALA A 2 9.40 6.93 -3.57
C ALA A 2 8.46 5.73 -3.73
N PHE A 3 8.52 5.04 -4.86
CA PHE A 3 7.78 3.81 -5.05
C PHE A 3 8.63 2.64 -4.58
N LYS A 4 8.03 1.77 -3.78
CA LYS A 4 8.67 0.52 -3.39
C LYS A 4 8.56 -0.46 -4.55
N ILE A 5 9.70 -0.85 -5.07
CA ILE A 5 9.79 -2.04 -5.90
C ILE A 5 9.94 -3.19 -4.92
N THR A 6 8.90 -4.02 -4.80
CA THR A 6 8.93 -5.25 -4.01
C THR A 6 9.40 -6.41 -4.86
N ASP A 7 9.71 -7.52 -4.22
CA ASP A 7 10.08 -8.75 -4.93
C ASP A 7 8.95 -9.27 -5.84
N GLU A 8 7.71 -8.81 -5.58
CA GLU A 8 6.54 -9.12 -6.42
C GLU A 8 6.42 -8.21 -7.65
N CYS A 9 7.29 -7.21 -7.79
CA CYS A 9 7.28 -6.36 -8.97
C CYS A 9 7.75 -7.13 -10.20
N ILE A 10 6.85 -7.31 -11.16
CA ILE A 10 7.14 -8.00 -12.43
C ILE A 10 7.75 -7.07 -13.49
N GLY A 11 8.04 -5.83 -13.15
CA GLY A 11 8.63 -4.86 -14.08
C GLY A 11 7.72 -4.46 -15.25
N CYS A 12 6.41 -4.56 -15.12
CA CYS A 12 5.47 -4.33 -16.23
C CYS A 12 5.45 -2.90 -16.78
N GLY A 13 6.06 -1.93 -16.08
CA GLY A 13 6.16 -0.53 -16.52
C GLY A 13 4.90 0.32 -16.39
N ALA A 14 3.77 -0.25 -15.93
CA ALA A 14 2.51 0.48 -15.83
C ALA A 14 2.61 1.76 -14.97
N CYS A 15 3.35 1.72 -13.88
CA CYS A 15 3.58 2.90 -13.02
C CYS A 15 4.34 4.02 -13.75
N ALA A 16 5.29 3.67 -14.60
CA ALA A 16 6.02 4.64 -15.42
C ALA A 16 5.14 5.17 -16.57
N GLU A 17 4.28 4.30 -17.14
CA GLU A 17 3.38 4.69 -18.23
C GLU A 17 2.35 5.73 -17.78
N VAL A 18 1.72 5.53 -16.61
CA VAL A 18 0.69 6.45 -16.08
C VAL A 18 1.27 7.65 -15.32
N CYS A 19 2.58 7.74 -15.17
CA CYS A 19 3.20 8.87 -14.48
C CYS A 19 2.92 10.18 -15.23
N PRO A 20 2.25 11.16 -14.63
CA PRO A 20 1.86 12.38 -15.32
C PRO A 20 3.06 13.23 -15.74
N GLY A 21 4.14 13.17 -14.98
CA GLY A 21 5.33 13.96 -15.26
C GLY A 21 5.09 15.47 -15.33
N LYS A 22 6.09 16.20 -15.75
CA LYS A 22 5.98 17.62 -15.99
C LYS A 22 6.58 17.97 -17.36
N LYS A 23 5.84 18.65 -18.20
CA LYS A 23 6.28 19.06 -19.55
C LYS A 23 6.81 17.89 -20.40
N GLY A 24 6.13 16.75 -20.35
CA GLY A 24 6.53 15.57 -21.13
C GLY A 24 7.66 14.73 -20.50
N ASN A 25 8.27 15.20 -19.42
CA ASN A 25 9.27 14.44 -18.69
C ASN A 25 8.60 13.66 -17.55
N LYS A 26 8.58 12.34 -17.63
CA LYS A 26 8.04 11.48 -16.59
C LYS A 26 8.94 11.47 -15.37
N ALA A 27 8.37 11.51 -14.17
CA ALA A 27 9.11 11.38 -12.92
C ALA A 27 9.55 9.95 -12.66
N LEU A 28 8.85 8.98 -13.26
CA LEU A 28 9.15 7.56 -13.19
C LEU A 28 9.60 7.07 -14.55
N THR A 29 10.75 6.42 -14.59
CA THR A 29 11.29 5.80 -15.79
C THR A 29 11.71 4.37 -15.48
N MET A 30 11.65 3.50 -16.48
CA MET A 30 12.19 2.17 -16.34
C MET A 30 13.70 2.19 -16.46
N SER A 31 14.39 1.53 -15.55
CA SER A 31 15.84 1.37 -15.53
C SER A 31 16.18 -0.10 -15.28
N PRO A 32 17.29 -0.62 -15.83
CA PRO A 32 17.76 -1.97 -15.49
C PRO A 32 18.03 -2.08 -13.99
N ILE A 33 17.53 -3.15 -13.38
CA ILE A 33 17.60 -3.35 -11.93
C ILE A 33 19.04 -3.37 -11.41
N ASP A 34 19.95 -3.96 -12.17
CA ASP A 34 21.35 -4.08 -11.79
C ASP A 34 22.02 -2.72 -11.58
N VAL A 35 21.58 -1.70 -12.31
CA VAL A 35 22.07 -0.32 -12.18
C VAL A 35 21.60 0.30 -10.87
N GLU A 36 20.38 -0.02 -10.45
CA GLU A 36 19.69 0.60 -9.31
C GLU A 36 19.84 -0.18 -7.99
N MET A 37 20.36 -1.39 -8.02
CA MET A 37 20.54 -2.21 -6.80
C MET A 37 21.28 -1.51 -5.67
N LYS A 38 22.26 -0.67 -6.01
CA LYS A 38 23.01 0.15 -5.04
C LYS A 38 22.13 1.14 -4.27
N GLN A 39 20.94 1.48 -4.78
CA GLN A 39 19.98 2.38 -4.13
C GLN A 39 19.09 1.66 -3.11
N GLN A 40 19.17 0.34 -3.01
CA GLN A 40 18.29 -0.46 -2.15
C GLN A 40 18.42 -0.06 -0.67
N GLU A 41 19.61 0.26 -0.20
CA GLU A 41 19.81 0.69 1.19
C GLU A 41 19.18 2.05 1.47
N VAL A 42 19.29 2.99 0.53
CA VAL A 42 18.65 4.31 0.63
C VAL A 42 17.13 4.16 0.65
N PHE A 43 16.63 3.24 -0.14
CA PHE A 43 15.21 2.93 -0.22
C PHE A 43 14.68 2.35 1.10
N LYS A 44 15.37 1.36 1.69
CA LYS A 44 15.02 0.80 3.01
C LYS A 44 15.00 1.90 4.08
N TYR A 45 16.04 2.73 4.11
CA TYR A 45 16.10 3.87 5.03
C TYR A 45 14.89 4.79 4.90
N ALA A 46 14.43 5.08 3.68
CA ALA A 46 13.27 5.93 3.45
C ALA A 46 11.98 5.38 4.07
N PHE A 47 11.82 4.05 4.11
CA PHE A 47 10.67 3.40 4.77
C PHE A 47 10.75 3.41 6.30
N ASP A 48 11.95 3.50 6.84
CA ASP A 48 12.16 3.55 8.28
C ASP A 48 12.01 4.95 8.88
N LEU A 49 11.85 5.97 8.03
CA LEU A 49 11.67 7.34 8.51
C LEU A 49 10.34 7.47 9.29
N PRO A 50 10.37 8.09 10.47
CA PRO A 50 9.16 8.36 11.22
C PRO A 50 8.32 9.45 10.53
N VAL A 51 7.01 9.39 10.74
CA VAL A 51 6.12 10.49 10.36
C VAL A 51 6.51 11.74 11.16
N LYS A 52 6.66 12.87 10.48
CA LYS A 52 7.03 14.14 11.12
C LYS A 52 5.90 14.59 12.06
N PRO A 53 6.20 14.92 13.34
CA PRO A 53 5.17 15.35 14.30
C PRO A 53 4.34 16.56 13.81
N GLU A 54 5.00 17.49 13.13
CA GLU A 54 4.36 18.72 12.62
C GLU A 54 3.25 18.42 11.59
N VAL A 55 3.31 17.27 10.94
CA VAL A 55 2.27 16.82 10.00
C VAL A 55 1.01 16.46 10.77
N ASN A 56 1.14 15.75 11.89
CA ASN A 56 0.03 15.33 12.72
C ASN A 56 -0.65 16.53 13.41
N GLU A 57 0.13 17.55 13.82
CA GLU A 57 -0.40 18.79 14.36
C GLU A 57 -1.22 19.56 13.32
N LYS A 58 -0.73 19.61 12.09
CA LYS A 58 -1.38 20.31 10.99
C LYS A 58 -2.60 19.59 10.42
N PHE A 59 -2.57 18.26 10.38
CA PHE A 59 -3.61 17.41 9.80
C PHE A 59 -4.07 16.36 10.79
N LYS A 60 -5.29 16.52 11.31
CA LYS A 60 -5.87 15.56 12.25
C LYS A 60 -5.94 14.17 11.63
N GLU A 61 -5.43 13.18 12.32
CA GLU A 61 -5.41 11.77 11.88
C GLU A 61 -6.80 11.18 11.59
N THR A 62 -7.83 11.73 12.23
CA THR A 62 -9.23 11.31 12.06
C THR A 62 -9.89 11.85 10.78
N THR A 63 -9.19 12.66 10.00
CA THR A 63 -9.67 13.15 8.70
C THR A 63 -9.13 12.29 7.57
N VAL A 64 -9.84 12.25 6.44
CA VAL A 64 -9.40 11.53 5.23
C VAL A 64 -7.98 11.94 4.83
N LYS A 65 -7.71 13.24 4.80
CA LYS A 65 -6.39 13.77 4.44
C LYS A 65 -5.32 13.39 5.48
N GLY A 66 -5.61 13.57 6.76
CA GLY A 66 -4.66 13.29 7.84
C GLY A 66 -4.33 11.80 7.97
N SER A 67 -5.31 10.93 7.76
CA SER A 67 -5.11 9.48 7.80
C SER A 67 -4.08 8.99 6.77
N GLN A 68 -3.93 9.69 5.64
CA GLN A 68 -3.01 9.32 4.56
C GLN A 68 -1.53 9.59 4.88
N PHE A 69 -1.23 10.29 5.97
CA PHE A 69 0.14 10.50 6.44
C PHE A 69 0.62 9.40 7.40
N LYS A 70 -0.27 8.50 7.83
CA LYS A 70 0.11 7.32 8.62
C LYS A 70 0.80 6.28 7.73
N GLN A 71 1.54 5.38 8.36
CA GLN A 71 2.06 4.20 7.67
C GLN A 71 0.89 3.42 7.06
N PRO A 72 0.88 3.17 5.76
CA PRO A 72 -0.16 2.37 5.15
C PRO A 72 -0.03 0.91 5.58
N LEU A 73 -1.17 0.31 5.93
CA LEU A 73 -1.27 -1.11 6.26
C LEU A 73 -1.98 -1.91 5.15
N LEU A 74 -2.31 -1.23 4.06
CA LEU A 74 -2.75 -1.80 2.79
C LEU A 74 -2.08 -1.03 1.66
N GLU A 75 -1.26 -1.71 0.86
CA GLU A 75 -0.56 -1.14 -0.30
C GLU A 75 -0.51 -2.12 -1.46
N PHE A 76 -0.56 -1.60 -2.67
CA PHE A 76 -0.35 -2.38 -3.89
C PHE A 76 -1.30 -3.57 -4.03
N SER A 77 -2.59 -3.34 -3.81
CA SER A 77 -3.60 -4.37 -4.05
C SER A 77 -3.58 -4.83 -5.51
N GLY A 78 -3.77 -6.12 -5.75
CA GLY A 78 -3.90 -6.68 -7.09
C GLY A 78 -5.27 -6.39 -7.75
N ALA A 79 -6.02 -5.40 -7.27
CA ALA A 79 -7.29 -5.00 -7.84
C ALA A 79 -7.12 -4.35 -9.22
N CYS A 80 -8.19 -4.37 -10.01
CA CYS A 80 -8.21 -3.75 -11.33
C CYS A 80 -7.86 -2.26 -11.29
N ALA A 81 -7.24 -1.75 -12.34
CA ALA A 81 -6.98 -0.33 -12.46
C ALA A 81 -8.30 0.47 -12.39
N GLY A 82 -8.35 1.49 -11.53
CA GLY A 82 -9.56 2.28 -11.30
C GLY A 82 -10.64 1.58 -10.47
N CYS A 83 -10.32 0.51 -9.77
CA CYS A 83 -11.27 -0.17 -8.87
C CYS A 83 -11.81 0.80 -7.82
N GLY A 84 -13.14 0.92 -7.72
CA GLY A 84 -13.80 1.80 -6.76
C GLY A 84 -13.79 1.29 -5.31
N GLU A 85 -13.47 0.03 -5.07
CA GLU A 85 -13.44 -0.58 -3.73
C GLU A 85 -12.15 -0.26 -2.97
N THR A 86 -11.00 -0.32 -3.63
CA THR A 86 -9.69 -0.20 -2.98
C THR A 86 -9.46 1.12 -2.25
N PRO A 87 -9.94 2.29 -2.69
CA PRO A 87 -9.82 3.54 -1.93
C PRO A 87 -10.52 3.48 -0.57
N TYR A 88 -11.67 2.84 -0.50
CA TYR A 88 -12.41 2.66 0.77
C TYR A 88 -11.69 1.68 1.69
N ALA A 89 -11.26 0.54 1.17
CA ALA A 89 -10.48 -0.44 1.93
C ALA A 89 -9.20 0.20 2.48
N LYS A 90 -8.50 1.00 1.67
CA LYS A 90 -7.32 1.74 2.12
C LYS A 90 -7.66 2.74 3.22
N LEU A 91 -8.70 3.54 3.08
CA LEU A 91 -9.11 4.52 4.08
C LEU A 91 -9.44 3.86 5.43
N VAL A 92 -10.25 2.81 5.42
CA VAL A 92 -10.61 2.07 6.64
C VAL A 92 -9.37 1.46 7.29
N THR A 93 -8.47 0.91 6.49
CA THR A 93 -7.21 0.33 6.98
C THR A 93 -6.27 1.40 7.55
N GLN A 94 -6.22 2.61 6.98
CA GLN A 94 -5.44 3.73 7.54
C GLN A 94 -5.97 4.19 8.90
N LEU A 95 -7.29 4.12 9.11
CA LEU A 95 -7.92 4.56 10.36
C LEU A 95 -7.88 3.49 11.45
N PHE A 96 -8.06 2.22 11.09
CA PHE A 96 -8.33 1.14 12.03
C PHE A 96 -7.44 -0.10 11.86
N GLY A 97 -6.56 -0.11 10.89
CA GLY A 97 -5.82 -1.31 10.46
C GLY A 97 -5.01 -2.00 11.56
N ASP A 98 -4.55 -1.25 12.55
CA ASP A 98 -3.80 -1.79 13.70
C ASP A 98 -4.64 -2.68 14.62
N ARG A 99 -5.98 -2.67 14.47
CA ARG A 99 -6.95 -3.41 15.31
C ARG A 99 -8.12 -3.97 14.53
N MET A 100 -7.98 -4.12 13.20
CA MET A 100 -9.03 -4.65 12.34
C MET A 100 -9.01 -6.16 12.27
N PHE A 101 -10.20 -6.74 12.26
CA PHE A 101 -10.46 -8.08 11.75
C PHE A 101 -11.23 -7.94 10.43
N ILE A 102 -10.79 -8.65 9.42
CA ILE A 102 -11.41 -8.65 8.10
C ILE A 102 -11.92 -10.07 7.84
N ALA A 103 -13.23 -10.20 7.66
CA ALA A 103 -13.87 -11.43 7.23
C ALA A 103 -14.52 -11.18 5.88
N ASN A 104 -14.07 -11.89 4.87
CA ASN A 104 -14.55 -11.76 3.49
C ASN A 104 -15.11 -13.08 3.00
N ALA A 105 -16.26 -13.02 2.35
CA ALA A 105 -16.71 -14.10 1.49
C ALA A 105 -15.89 -14.09 0.18
N THR A 106 -15.98 -15.18 -0.59
CA THR A 106 -15.32 -15.27 -1.89
C THR A 106 -15.80 -14.18 -2.84
N GLY A 107 -14.88 -13.38 -3.33
CA GLY A 107 -15.12 -12.24 -4.20
C GLY A 107 -13.84 -11.49 -4.49
N CYS A 108 -13.94 -10.27 -5.06
CA CYS A 108 -12.76 -9.48 -5.43
C CYS A 108 -11.85 -9.19 -4.24
N SER A 109 -12.42 -8.80 -3.09
CA SER A 109 -11.62 -8.48 -1.90
C SER A 109 -10.90 -9.68 -1.29
N SER A 110 -11.44 -10.89 -1.44
CA SER A 110 -10.72 -12.12 -1.06
C SER A 110 -9.63 -12.47 -2.08
N ILE A 111 -9.85 -12.19 -3.34
CA ILE A 111 -8.86 -12.48 -4.39
C ILE A 111 -7.63 -11.59 -4.24
N TRP A 112 -7.80 -10.27 -4.18
CA TRP A 112 -6.65 -9.37 -4.05
C TRP A 112 -6.15 -9.24 -2.59
N GLY A 113 -6.95 -9.58 -1.60
CA GLY A 113 -6.58 -9.47 -0.17
C GLY A 113 -5.92 -10.71 0.42
N ALA A 114 -6.27 -11.91 -0.07
CA ALA A 114 -5.85 -13.19 0.50
C ALA A 114 -4.75 -13.91 -0.27
N SER A 115 -4.40 -13.45 -1.45
CA SER A 115 -3.41 -14.14 -2.30
C SER A 115 -2.02 -14.11 -1.67
N ALA A 116 -1.64 -15.16 -0.98
CA ALA A 116 -0.28 -15.31 -0.47
C ALA A 116 0.65 -15.76 -1.63
N PRO A 117 1.86 -15.18 -1.73
CA PRO A 117 2.49 -14.19 -0.83
C PRO A 117 2.13 -12.73 -1.13
N ALA A 118 1.33 -12.46 -2.15
CA ALA A 118 1.05 -11.13 -2.67
C ALA A 118 -0.06 -10.37 -1.91
N THR A 119 -0.31 -10.69 -0.64
CA THR A 119 -1.29 -9.95 0.16
C THR A 119 -0.89 -8.47 0.30
N PRO A 120 -1.83 -7.52 0.07
CA PRO A 120 -1.55 -6.10 0.22
C PRO A 120 -1.57 -5.61 1.66
N TYR A 121 -2.01 -6.44 2.60
CA TYR A 121 -2.05 -6.11 4.01
C TYR A 121 -0.71 -6.35 4.69
N THR A 122 -0.34 -5.46 5.61
CA THR A 122 0.91 -5.56 6.36
C THR A 122 0.71 -5.12 7.81
N THR A 123 1.78 -5.18 8.60
CA THR A 123 1.79 -4.76 10.00
C THR A 123 2.61 -3.49 10.19
N ASN A 124 2.29 -2.75 11.26
CA ASN A 124 3.10 -1.63 11.69
C ASN A 124 4.39 -2.10 12.40
N LYS A 125 5.26 -1.15 12.77
CA LYS A 125 6.53 -1.44 13.49
C LYS A 125 6.35 -2.16 14.84
N LYS A 126 5.13 -2.16 15.41
CA LYS A 126 4.79 -2.88 16.64
C LYS A 126 4.23 -4.28 16.38
N GLY A 127 4.12 -4.69 15.12
CA GLY A 127 3.57 -5.98 14.72
C GLY A 127 2.04 -6.03 14.65
N TYR A 128 1.34 -4.88 14.76
CA TYR A 128 -0.11 -4.82 14.64
C TYR A 128 -0.54 -4.49 13.21
N GLY A 129 -1.53 -5.18 12.72
CA GLY A 129 -2.11 -4.98 11.40
C GLY A 129 -3.41 -5.76 11.24
N PRO A 130 -4.09 -5.65 10.09
CA PRO A 130 -5.32 -6.35 9.85
C PRO A 130 -5.14 -7.88 9.95
N ALA A 131 -5.97 -8.52 10.75
CA ALA A 131 -6.12 -9.98 10.72
C ALA A 131 -7.17 -10.30 9.65
N TRP A 132 -6.79 -11.12 8.66
CA TRP A 132 -7.64 -11.43 7.53
C TRP A 132 -8.07 -12.90 7.55
N GLN A 133 -9.34 -13.14 7.33
CA GLN A 133 -9.92 -14.47 7.23
C GLN A 133 -10.89 -14.51 6.06
N ASN A 134 -10.80 -15.54 5.24
CA ASN A 134 -11.86 -15.85 4.30
C ASN A 134 -12.97 -16.57 5.05
N SER A 135 -14.16 -16.00 5.06
CA SER A 135 -15.29 -16.63 5.69
C SER A 135 -16.42 -16.77 4.68
N LEU A 136 -16.78 -18.01 4.41
CA LEU A 136 -18.08 -18.30 3.86
C LEU A 136 -19.13 -18.08 4.97
N PHE A 137 -20.33 -17.74 4.58
CA PHE A 137 -21.41 -17.47 5.55
C PHE A 137 -21.64 -18.62 6.54
N GLU A 138 -21.34 -19.83 6.10
CA GLU A 138 -21.47 -21.06 6.89
C GLU A 138 -20.33 -21.25 7.90
N ASP A 139 -19.23 -20.51 7.76
CA ASP A 139 -18.03 -20.63 8.60
C ASP A 139 -17.99 -19.58 9.74
N ASN A 140 -19.00 -18.73 9.86
CA ASN A 140 -19.11 -17.69 10.87
C ASN A 140 -19.85 -18.16 12.13
#